data_dbea8ad251a3f9dadad8b4c8af28b326
#
_entry.id   dbea8ad251a3f9dadad8b4c8af28b326
#
_cell.length_a   1.000
_cell.length_b   1.000
_cell.length_c   1.000
_cell.angle_alpha   90.00
_cell.angle_beta   90.00
_cell.angle_gamma   90.00
#
_symmetry.space_group_name_H-M   'P 1'
#
loop_
_entity.id
_entity.type
_entity.pdbx_description
1 polymer ?
#
loop_
_entity_poly.entity_id
_entity_poly.type
_entity_poly.pdbx_seq_one_letter_code
_entity_poly.pdbx_strand_id
1 'polypeptide(L)'
;MQDDTLPLNNSNATTTPLSTRLPFTKYDFGWVLLCIGMAIGAGTVLMPVQIGLKGIWVFITAFIIAYPATYIVQDIYLKTLSESETCDDYTDIISHYLGKNWGVFLGVIYFLMIIHGVFIYSLSVVFDSASYIKTFGLTEADLSQSIIYKVAIFAVLIAIASGGEKLLFKISGPMVVVKVGIILIFGFAMIPHWNLDNISAFPAASVFFRDVLLTIPFCFFSAVFIQVLNPMNIAYRKREADRVLATRMAIRTHRISYITLIAIILFFSFSFTFSISHEEAVSAFEQNISALALAAQVIPGQIIHITSTILNIFAVLTAFFGIYLGFHEALKGIVLNVLSRIMDVKNVNPLLLTTGICVFIVVTLVIWVSFRVSVLVFFQLGSPLYGIVACIIPFFLIYKVAQLKKLRGLKTWLILLYGILLCLSPLLKLIE
;
A
#
# COMPACT_ATOMS: atom_id res chain seq x y z
N MET A 1 -69.04 -29.39 -30.41
CA MET A 1 -68.44 -29.31 -31.77
C MET A 1 -67.54 -28.10 -31.82
N GLN A 2 -66.35 -28.36 -32.19
CA GLN A 2 -65.17 -27.55 -32.42
C GLN A 2 -64.28 -27.28 -31.22
N ASP A 3 -63.32 -28.08 -31.26
CA ASP A 3 -62.03 -28.15 -30.63
C ASP A 3 -61.12 -27.04 -31.21
N ASP A 4 -60.52 -26.19 -30.38
CA ASP A 4 -59.43 -25.31 -30.81
C ASP A 4 -58.28 -25.44 -29.81
N THR A 5 -57.46 -26.44 -30.08
CA THR A 5 -56.15 -26.63 -29.46
C THR A 5 -55.15 -25.64 -30.08
N LEU A 6 -54.73 -24.65 -29.33
CA LEU A 6 -53.57 -23.79 -29.66
C LEU A 6 -52.25 -24.54 -29.37
N PRO A 7 -51.26 -24.47 -30.26
CA PRO A 7 -49.99 -25.16 -30.07
C PRO A 7 -49.09 -24.48 -29.05
N LEU A 8 -48.59 -25.27 -28.13
CA LEU A 8 -47.49 -24.92 -27.20
C LEU A 8 -46.24 -24.54 -28.01
N ASN A 9 -45.93 -23.28 -28.03
CA ASN A 9 -44.71 -22.74 -28.61
C ASN A 9 -43.55 -23.04 -27.67
N ASN A 10 -42.82 -24.11 -27.88
CA ASN A 10 -41.56 -24.45 -27.27
C ASN A 10 -40.48 -23.45 -27.74
N SER A 11 -40.39 -22.29 -27.12
CA SER A 11 -39.21 -21.45 -27.22
C SER A 11 -38.10 -22.09 -26.43
N ASN A 12 -37.29 -22.92 -27.06
CA ASN A 12 -35.95 -23.27 -26.60
C ASN A 12 -35.12 -22.00 -26.47
N ALA A 13 -35.20 -21.36 -25.33
CA ALA A 13 -34.20 -20.38 -24.90
C ALA A 13 -32.89 -21.15 -24.71
N THR A 14 -32.09 -21.20 -25.75
CA THR A 14 -30.69 -21.55 -25.71
C THR A 14 -30.02 -20.54 -24.72
N THR A 15 -29.89 -20.95 -23.46
CA THR A 15 -29.01 -20.29 -22.49
C THR A 15 -27.59 -20.48 -23.02
N THR A 16 -27.15 -19.61 -23.85
CA THR A 16 -25.74 -19.42 -24.18
C THR A 16 -25.04 -19.14 -22.81
N PRO A 17 -24.05 -19.96 -22.39
CA PRO A 17 -23.31 -19.61 -21.21
C PRO A 17 -22.58 -18.30 -21.51
N LEU A 18 -23.06 -17.22 -20.93
CA LEU A 18 -22.34 -15.95 -20.90
C LEU A 18 -20.97 -16.20 -20.27
N SER A 19 -19.98 -16.47 -21.09
CA SER A 19 -18.58 -16.34 -20.71
C SER A 19 -18.32 -14.84 -20.50
N THR A 20 -18.81 -14.33 -19.39
CA THR A 20 -18.64 -12.95 -18.98
C THR A 20 -17.19 -12.72 -18.57
N ARG A 21 -16.31 -12.56 -19.57
CA ARG A 21 -15.05 -11.85 -19.36
C ARG A 21 -15.44 -10.42 -19.01
N LEU A 22 -15.40 -10.11 -17.74
CA LEU A 22 -15.62 -8.75 -17.26
C LEU A 22 -14.66 -7.81 -17.97
N PRO A 23 -15.15 -6.78 -18.70
CA PRO A 23 -14.28 -5.85 -19.41
C PRO A 23 -13.38 -5.14 -18.39
N PHE A 24 -12.11 -4.99 -18.72
CA PHE A 24 -11.18 -4.16 -17.96
C PHE A 24 -11.35 -2.71 -18.40
N THR A 25 -11.72 -1.85 -17.47
CA THR A 25 -12.09 -0.45 -17.76
C THR A 25 -10.97 0.53 -17.34
N LYS A 26 -11.10 1.79 -17.78
CA LYS A 26 -10.24 2.89 -17.30
C LYS A 26 -10.32 3.07 -15.78
N TYR A 27 -11.46 2.71 -15.17
CA TYR A 27 -11.65 2.76 -13.74
C TYR A 27 -10.81 1.70 -13.02
N ASP A 28 -10.80 0.47 -13.52
CA ASP A 28 -9.93 -0.60 -13.00
C ASP A 28 -8.46 -0.20 -13.12
N PHE A 29 -8.08 0.40 -14.24
CA PHE A 29 -6.71 0.89 -14.45
C PHE A 29 -6.33 1.99 -13.47
N GLY A 30 -7.26 2.91 -13.15
CA GLY A 30 -7.06 3.93 -12.11
C GLY A 30 -6.72 3.32 -10.75
N TRP A 31 -7.45 2.28 -10.34
CA TRP A 31 -7.15 1.54 -9.11
C TRP A 31 -5.83 0.78 -9.18
N VAL A 32 -5.49 0.18 -10.33
CA VAL A 32 -4.16 -0.45 -10.52
C VAL A 32 -3.04 0.56 -10.29
N LEU A 33 -3.13 1.74 -10.91
CA LEU A 33 -2.14 2.80 -10.72
C LEU A 33 -2.08 3.26 -9.26
N LEU A 34 -3.22 3.43 -8.60
CA LEU A 34 -3.25 3.86 -7.20
C LEU A 34 -2.60 2.83 -6.26
N CYS A 35 -2.88 1.53 -6.47
CA CYS A 35 -2.24 0.43 -5.73
C CYS A 35 -0.72 0.42 -5.92
N ILE A 36 -0.24 0.50 -7.18
CA ILE A 36 1.18 0.56 -7.51
C ILE A 36 1.80 1.84 -6.94
N GLY A 37 1.08 2.96 -7.07
CA GLY A 37 1.51 4.26 -6.55
C GLY A 37 1.73 4.26 -5.05
N MET A 38 0.85 3.61 -4.31
CA MET A 38 0.98 3.48 -2.86
C MET A 38 2.15 2.58 -2.47
N ALA A 39 2.34 1.44 -3.15
CA ALA A 39 3.37 0.46 -2.80
C ALA A 39 4.80 0.92 -3.16
N ILE A 40 4.98 1.55 -4.33
CA ILE A 40 6.30 2.06 -4.73
C ILE A 40 6.61 3.33 -3.92
N GLY A 41 7.25 3.16 -2.80
CA GLY A 41 7.74 4.21 -1.89
C GLY A 41 9.19 3.95 -1.50
N ALA A 42 9.58 4.45 -0.34
CA ALA A 42 10.94 4.31 0.20
C ALA A 42 11.44 2.85 0.25
N GLY A 43 10.57 1.89 0.59
CA GLY A 43 10.92 0.47 0.64
C GLY A 43 11.46 -0.06 -0.69
N THR A 44 10.82 0.30 -1.82
CA THR A 44 11.26 -0.13 -3.16
C THR A 44 12.59 0.50 -3.55
N VAL A 45 12.75 1.79 -3.28
CA VAL A 45 13.96 2.55 -3.69
C VAL A 45 15.21 2.17 -2.88
N LEU A 46 15.02 1.71 -1.63
CA LEU A 46 16.10 1.24 -0.77
C LEU A 46 16.44 -0.25 -0.96
N MET A 47 15.60 -1.00 -1.69
CA MET A 47 15.75 -2.44 -1.87
C MET A 47 17.14 -2.85 -2.40
N PRO A 48 17.69 -2.24 -3.48
CA PRO A 48 19.00 -2.64 -3.99
C PRO A 48 20.15 -2.46 -2.98
N VAL A 49 20.10 -1.40 -2.17
CA VAL A 49 21.08 -1.18 -1.10
C VAL A 49 21.00 -2.30 -0.06
N GLN A 50 19.80 -2.69 0.35
CA GLN A 50 19.60 -3.79 1.31
C GLN A 50 20.09 -5.14 0.74
N ILE A 51 19.92 -5.37 -0.56
CA ILE A 51 20.42 -6.58 -1.23
C ILE A 51 21.95 -6.56 -1.27
N GLY A 52 22.56 -5.43 -1.60
CA GLY A 52 24.02 -5.27 -1.61
C GLY A 52 24.66 -5.51 -0.24
N LEU A 53 23.98 -5.12 0.85
CA LEU A 53 24.44 -5.33 2.23
C LEU A 53 24.36 -6.79 2.69
N LYS A 54 23.24 -7.46 2.42
CA LYS A 54 22.95 -8.81 2.94
C LYS A 54 23.26 -9.94 1.95
N GLY A 55 23.50 -9.57 0.71
CA GLY A 55 23.80 -10.48 -0.39
C GLY A 55 22.55 -10.99 -1.11
N ILE A 56 22.75 -11.31 -2.39
CA ILE A 56 21.68 -11.71 -3.31
C ILE A 56 20.98 -13.01 -2.88
N TRP A 57 21.70 -13.97 -2.28
CA TRP A 57 21.15 -15.26 -1.85
C TRP A 57 20.11 -15.11 -0.73
N VAL A 58 20.39 -14.22 0.22
CA VAL A 58 19.46 -13.85 1.29
C VAL A 58 18.20 -13.25 0.67
N PHE A 59 18.37 -12.33 -0.27
CA PHE A 59 17.24 -11.66 -0.90
C PHE A 59 16.39 -12.62 -1.74
N ILE A 60 17.00 -13.47 -2.60
CA ILE A 60 16.25 -14.45 -3.41
C ILE A 60 15.40 -15.35 -2.50
N THR A 61 15.98 -15.83 -1.40
CA THR A 61 15.25 -16.69 -0.46
C THR A 61 14.13 -15.93 0.24
N ALA A 62 14.42 -14.72 0.73
CA ALA A 62 13.43 -13.88 1.39
C ALA A 62 12.27 -13.52 0.44
N PHE A 63 12.54 -13.19 -0.83
CA PHE A 63 11.49 -12.82 -1.77
C PHE A 63 10.63 -14.01 -2.20
N ILE A 64 11.21 -15.21 -2.38
CA ILE A 64 10.46 -16.43 -2.70
C ILE A 64 9.45 -16.76 -1.58
N ILE A 65 9.78 -16.43 -0.33
CA ILE A 65 8.90 -16.61 0.82
C ILE A 65 7.92 -15.44 0.95
N ALA A 66 8.45 -14.21 0.97
CA ALA A 66 7.69 -13.02 1.35
C ALA A 66 6.68 -12.57 0.29
N TYR A 67 7.04 -12.57 -1.00
CA TYR A 67 6.11 -12.03 -2.01
C TYR A 67 4.88 -12.92 -2.24
N PRO A 68 4.99 -14.25 -2.37
CA PRO A 68 3.80 -15.09 -2.39
C PRO A 68 2.95 -14.98 -1.11
N ALA A 69 3.61 -14.90 0.06
CA ALA A 69 2.92 -14.72 1.34
C ALA A 69 2.18 -13.37 1.39
N THR A 70 2.82 -12.28 0.98
CA THR A 70 2.22 -10.94 0.91
C THR A 70 1.02 -10.90 -0.05
N TYR A 71 1.11 -11.59 -1.20
CA TYR A 71 -0.04 -11.75 -2.10
C TYR A 71 -1.20 -12.44 -1.40
N ILE A 72 -0.94 -13.57 -0.73
CA ILE A 72 -1.96 -14.36 -0.03
C ILE A 72 -2.59 -13.53 1.10
N VAL A 73 -1.77 -12.78 1.86
CA VAL A 73 -2.25 -11.88 2.92
C VAL A 73 -3.24 -10.86 2.35
N GLN A 74 -2.88 -10.14 1.31
CA GLN A 74 -3.72 -9.11 0.72
C GLN A 74 -4.97 -9.69 0.03
N ASP A 75 -4.86 -10.86 -0.63
CA ASP A 75 -5.98 -11.56 -1.26
C ASP A 75 -7.01 -12.04 -0.22
N ILE A 76 -6.55 -12.64 0.89
CA ILE A 76 -7.42 -13.09 1.98
C ILE A 76 -8.03 -11.91 2.72
N TYR A 77 -7.25 -10.87 3.01
CA TYR A 77 -7.75 -9.63 3.61
C TYR A 77 -8.90 -9.06 2.79
N LEU A 78 -8.70 -8.86 1.48
CA LEU A 78 -9.71 -8.31 0.59
C LEU A 78 -10.96 -9.22 0.54
N LYS A 79 -10.79 -10.54 0.41
CA LYS A 79 -11.90 -11.50 0.40
C LYS A 79 -12.69 -11.48 1.70
N THR A 80 -12.00 -11.38 2.84
CA THR A 80 -12.66 -11.32 4.16
C THR A 80 -13.56 -10.09 4.26
N LEU A 81 -13.13 -8.95 3.77
CA LEU A 81 -13.92 -7.72 3.77
C LEU A 81 -15.05 -7.74 2.72
N SER A 82 -14.80 -8.31 1.55
CA SER A 82 -15.77 -8.34 0.43
C SER A 82 -16.99 -9.24 0.69
N GLU A 83 -16.90 -10.20 1.61
CA GLU A 83 -18.00 -11.11 1.93
C GLU A 83 -19.05 -10.48 2.86
N SER A 84 -18.80 -9.33 3.45
CA SER A 84 -19.80 -8.61 4.26
C SER A 84 -20.97 -8.13 3.39
N GLU A 85 -22.18 -8.14 3.94
CA GLU A 85 -23.36 -7.55 3.29
C GLU A 85 -23.27 -6.03 3.30
N THR A 86 -22.88 -5.45 4.42
CA THR A 86 -22.60 -4.03 4.56
C THR A 86 -21.15 -3.73 4.13
N CYS A 87 -20.92 -2.58 3.53
CA CYS A 87 -19.59 -2.22 3.02
C CYS A 87 -19.45 -0.70 2.85
N ASP A 88 -19.73 0.06 3.91
CA ASP A 88 -19.56 1.51 3.91
C ASP A 88 -18.17 1.92 4.40
N ASP A 89 -17.64 1.23 5.41
CA ASP A 89 -16.28 1.40 5.93
C ASP A 89 -15.82 0.12 6.67
N TYR A 90 -14.56 0.09 7.12
CA TYR A 90 -14.00 -1.06 7.84
C TYR A 90 -14.75 -1.36 9.15
N THR A 91 -15.10 -0.32 9.89
CA THR A 91 -15.81 -0.44 11.18
C THR A 91 -17.20 -1.03 11.00
N ASP A 92 -17.88 -0.65 9.92
CA ASP A 92 -19.20 -1.18 9.53
C ASP A 92 -19.10 -2.67 9.18
N ILE A 93 -18.12 -3.05 8.33
CA ILE A 93 -17.87 -4.46 7.98
C ILE A 93 -17.64 -5.32 9.22
N ILE A 94 -16.79 -4.88 10.13
CA ILE A 94 -16.49 -5.63 11.36
C ILE A 94 -17.71 -5.65 12.30
N SER A 95 -18.46 -4.57 12.36
CA SER A 95 -19.71 -4.49 13.15
C SER A 95 -20.76 -5.48 12.66
N HIS A 96 -20.86 -5.67 11.35
CA HIS A 96 -21.72 -6.68 10.75
C HIS A 96 -21.32 -8.11 11.16
N TYR A 97 -20.00 -8.41 11.20
CA TYR A 97 -19.50 -9.72 11.56
C TYR A 97 -19.55 -10.06 13.05
N LEU A 98 -19.22 -9.12 13.91
CA LEU A 98 -18.93 -9.34 15.33
C LEU A 98 -19.74 -8.46 16.29
N GLY A 99 -20.52 -7.52 15.76
CA GLY A 99 -21.26 -6.53 16.54
C GLY A 99 -20.50 -5.21 16.78
N LYS A 100 -21.24 -4.16 17.13
CA LYS A 100 -20.76 -2.77 17.20
C LYS A 100 -19.52 -2.56 18.09
N ASN A 101 -19.43 -3.26 19.22
CA ASN A 101 -18.28 -3.09 20.14
C ASN A 101 -16.98 -3.61 19.53
N TRP A 102 -17.02 -4.75 18.87
CA TRP A 102 -15.89 -5.29 18.12
C TRP A 102 -15.55 -4.41 16.92
N GLY A 103 -16.55 -3.86 16.23
CA GLY A 103 -16.37 -2.91 15.15
C GLY A 103 -15.52 -1.72 15.57
N VAL A 104 -15.84 -1.08 16.71
CA VAL A 104 -15.05 0.04 17.24
C VAL A 104 -13.64 -0.42 17.64
N PHE A 105 -13.52 -1.50 18.41
CA PHE A 105 -12.23 -1.97 18.90
C PHE A 105 -11.25 -2.31 17.77
N LEU A 106 -11.68 -3.14 16.82
CA LEU A 106 -10.84 -3.52 15.68
C LEU A 106 -10.70 -2.36 14.68
N GLY A 107 -11.70 -1.49 14.59
CA GLY A 107 -11.63 -0.24 13.82
C GLY A 107 -10.54 0.70 14.33
N VAL A 108 -10.37 0.81 15.66
CA VAL A 108 -9.25 1.58 16.25
C VAL A 108 -7.90 0.96 15.90
N ILE A 109 -7.77 -0.37 15.97
CA ILE A 109 -6.52 -1.06 15.58
C ILE A 109 -6.21 -0.83 14.09
N TYR A 110 -7.22 -0.94 13.23
CA TYR A 110 -7.10 -0.61 11.80
C TYR A 110 -6.69 0.84 11.60
N PHE A 111 -7.31 1.77 12.32
CA PHE A 111 -6.95 3.19 12.29
C PHE A 111 -5.49 3.44 12.72
N LEU A 112 -5.00 2.75 13.76
CA LEU A 112 -3.60 2.84 14.19
C LEU A 112 -2.63 2.35 13.11
N MET A 113 -2.98 1.30 12.36
CA MET A 113 -2.19 0.84 11.22
C MET A 113 -2.13 1.91 10.11
N ILE A 114 -3.28 2.50 9.79
CA ILE A 114 -3.34 3.50 8.72
C ILE A 114 -2.63 4.80 9.11
N ILE A 115 -2.89 5.30 10.33
CA ILE A 115 -2.26 6.55 10.81
C ILE A 115 -0.73 6.42 10.90
N HIS A 116 -0.23 5.24 11.26
CA HIS A 116 1.21 4.96 11.24
C HIS A 116 1.82 5.27 9.87
N GLY A 117 1.20 4.76 8.79
CA GLY A 117 1.69 5.02 7.45
C GLY A 117 1.51 6.48 6.99
N VAL A 118 0.38 7.11 7.32
CA VAL A 118 0.16 8.54 7.03
C VAL A 118 1.23 9.39 7.74
N PHE A 119 1.59 9.05 8.96
CA PHE A 119 2.61 9.76 9.73
C PHE A 119 3.99 9.66 9.08
N ILE A 120 4.38 8.50 8.56
CA ILE A 120 5.64 8.32 7.82
C ILE A 120 5.66 9.23 6.59
N TYR A 121 4.66 9.14 5.73
CA TYR A 121 4.64 9.91 4.50
C TYR A 121 4.45 11.41 4.73
N SER A 122 3.79 11.83 5.82
CA SER A 122 3.66 13.25 6.16
C SER A 122 5.00 13.90 6.53
N LEU A 123 5.87 13.17 7.24
CA LEU A 123 7.24 13.63 7.51
C LEU A 123 8.00 13.82 6.20
N SER A 124 8.02 12.79 5.34
CA SER A 124 8.69 12.86 4.03
C SER A 124 8.16 14.00 3.16
N VAL A 125 6.83 14.18 3.08
CA VAL A 125 6.21 15.26 2.31
C VAL A 125 6.76 16.63 2.74
N VAL A 126 6.81 16.90 4.05
CA VAL A 126 7.23 18.22 4.55
C VAL A 126 8.73 18.42 4.44
N PHE A 127 9.53 17.44 4.90
CA PHE A 127 10.99 17.59 4.92
C PHE A 127 11.60 17.55 3.53
N ASP A 128 11.18 16.62 2.67
CA ASP A 128 11.72 16.49 1.32
C ASP A 128 11.33 17.69 0.47
N SER A 129 10.06 18.12 0.52
CA SER A 129 9.63 19.29 -0.26
C SER A 129 10.33 20.59 0.19
N ALA A 130 10.50 20.81 1.49
CA ALA A 130 11.23 21.96 2.01
C ALA A 130 12.70 21.92 1.59
N SER A 131 13.34 20.75 1.64
CA SER A 131 14.71 20.55 1.19
C SER A 131 14.89 20.86 -0.29
N TYR A 132 13.97 20.36 -1.15
CA TYR A 132 14.04 20.64 -2.59
C TYR A 132 13.83 22.12 -2.93
N ILE A 133 12.87 22.79 -2.28
CA ILE A 133 12.65 24.23 -2.46
C ILE A 133 13.93 25.01 -2.14
N LYS A 134 14.65 24.63 -1.08
CA LYS A 134 15.94 25.22 -0.73
C LYS A 134 17.03 24.87 -1.73
N THR A 135 17.15 23.62 -2.14
CA THR A 135 18.18 23.15 -3.09
C THR A 135 18.03 23.81 -4.46
N PHE A 136 16.81 24.10 -4.90
CA PHE A 136 16.56 24.84 -6.14
C PHE A 136 16.68 26.36 -5.98
N GLY A 137 17.13 26.85 -4.83
CA GLY A 137 17.41 28.28 -4.61
C GLY A 137 16.17 29.17 -4.54
N LEU A 138 14.96 28.58 -4.32
CA LEU A 138 13.71 29.34 -4.22
C LEU A 138 13.60 30.10 -2.88
N THR A 139 14.29 29.61 -1.83
CA THR A 139 14.40 30.27 -0.52
C THR A 139 15.62 29.75 0.24
N GLU A 140 16.22 30.61 1.06
CA GLU A 140 17.28 30.22 2.00
C GLU A 140 16.71 29.71 3.32
N ALA A 141 15.44 29.99 3.62
CA ALA A 141 14.80 29.61 4.86
C ALA A 141 14.46 28.10 4.86
N ASP A 142 14.62 27.45 6.03
CA ASP A 142 14.13 26.07 6.25
C ASP A 142 12.62 26.09 6.45
N LEU A 143 11.89 25.90 5.35
CA LEU A 143 10.42 25.89 5.37
C LEU A 143 9.84 24.78 6.25
N SER A 144 10.59 23.71 6.53
CA SER A 144 10.14 22.62 7.41
C SER A 144 9.89 23.08 8.86
N GLN A 145 10.43 24.25 9.24
CA GLN A 145 10.21 24.88 10.54
C GLN A 145 8.90 25.67 10.58
N SER A 146 8.44 26.18 9.43
CA SER A 146 7.28 27.07 9.35
C SER A 146 5.96 26.32 9.55
N ILE A 147 5.17 26.71 10.55
CA ILE A 147 3.82 26.18 10.77
C ILE A 147 2.91 26.50 9.57
N ILE A 148 3.04 27.71 9.02
CA ILE A 148 2.25 28.14 7.84
C ILE A 148 2.51 27.22 6.66
N TYR A 149 3.79 26.89 6.39
CA TYR A 149 4.16 25.95 5.33
C TYR A 149 3.55 24.56 5.56
N LYS A 150 3.66 24.00 6.77
CA LYS A 150 3.09 22.69 7.12
C LYS A 150 1.56 22.68 6.93
N VAL A 151 0.87 23.73 7.40
CA VAL A 151 -0.58 23.86 7.24
C VAL A 151 -0.95 23.96 5.75
N ALA A 152 -0.25 24.80 4.99
CA ALA A 152 -0.53 25.02 3.57
C ALA A 152 -0.35 23.72 2.76
N ILE A 153 0.77 23.00 2.95
CA ILE A 153 1.03 21.77 2.20
C ILE A 153 0.01 20.68 2.53
N PHE A 154 -0.33 20.47 3.81
CA PHE A 154 -1.34 19.49 4.17
C PHE A 154 -2.74 19.89 3.74
N ALA A 155 -3.12 21.15 3.85
CA ALA A 155 -4.41 21.64 3.37
C ALA A 155 -4.58 21.38 1.86
N VAL A 156 -3.56 21.68 1.05
CA VAL A 156 -3.57 21.42 -0.40
C VAL A 156 -3.66 19.92 -0.69
N LEU A 157 -2.83 19.10 -0.06
CA LEU A 157 -2.82 17.65 -0.30
C LEU A 157 -4.13 16.99 0.12
N ILE A 158 -4.69 17.38 1.28
CA ILE A 158 -5.94 16.85 1.78
C ILE A 158 -7.11 17.32 0.92
N ALA A 159 -7.12 18.57 0.45
CA ALA A 159 -8.13 19.07 -0.48
C ALA A 159 -8.13 18.26 -1.79
N ILE A 160 -6.95 17.98 -2.35
CA ILE A 160 -6.81 17.12 -3.54
C ILE A 160 -7.32 15.70 -3.24
N ALA A 161 -6.86 15.09 -2.16
CA ALA A 161 -7.22 13.73 -1.80
C ALA A 161 -8.70 13.55 -1.45
N SER A 162 -9.33 14.58 -0.89
CA SER A 162 -10.77 14.60 -0.54
C SER A 162 -11.68 14.86 -1.76
N GLY A 163 -11.14 15.25 -2.90
CA GLY A 163 -11.88 15.41 -4.16
C GLY A 163 -12.37 14.10 -4.78
N GLY A 164 -12.12 12.98 -4.09
CA GLY A 164 -12.59 11.66 -4.45
C GLY A 164 -11.67 10.90 -5.41
N GLU A 165 -12.00 9.63 -5.62
CA GLU A 165 -11.18 8.68 -6.39
C GLU A 165 -10.87 9.14 -7.81
N LYS A 166 -11.83 9.77 -8.49
CA LYS A 166 -11.65 10.25 -9.89
C LYS A 166 -10.59 11.35 -9.99
N LEU A 167 -10.57 12.28 -9.01
CA LEU A 167 -9.57 13.34 -8.97
C LEU A 167 -8.19 12.75 -8.65
N LEU A 168 -8.14 11.81 -7.71
CA LEU A 168 -6.90 11.10 -7.38
C LEU A 168 -6.35 10.33 -8.58
N PHE A 169 -7.19 9.63 -9.36
CA PHE A 169 -6.74 8.95 -10.57
C PHE A 169 -6.17 9.92 -11.61
N LYS A 170 -6.80 11.11 -11.74
CA LYS A 170 -6.35 12.15 -12.67
C LYS A 170 -5.00 12.75 -12.28
N ILE A 171 -4.72 12.88 -11.00
CA ILE A 171 -3.47 13.49 -10.49
C ILE A 171 -2.40 12.42 -10.25
N SER A 172 -2.69 11.40 -9.45
CA SER A 172 -1.69 10.38 -9.10
C SER A 172 -1.40 9.41 -10.24
N GLY A 173 -2.34 9.18 -11.15
CA GLY A 173 -2.14 8.29 -12.29
C GLY A 173 -0.94 8.66 -13.14
N PRO A 174 -0.86 9.88 -13.71
CA PRO A 174 0.31 10.33 -14.46
C PRO A 174 1.61 10.31 -13.63
N MET A 175 1.54 10.69 -12.34
CA MET A 175 2.71 10.63 -11.45
C MET A 175 3.24 9.21 -11.28
N VAL A 176 2.35 8.22 -11.17
CA VAL A 176 2.73 6.79 -11.07
C VAL A 176 3.34 6.30 -12.38
N VAL A 177 2.75 6.67 -13.52
CA VAL A 177 3.29 6.30 -14.84
C VAL A 177 4.71 6.86 -15.02
N VAL A 178 4.92 8.13 -14.71
CA VAL A 178 6.25 8.77 -14.78
C VAL A 178 7.22 8.09 -13.82
N LYS A 179 6.81 7.86 -12.57
CA LYS A 179 7.62 7.19 -11.56
C LYS A 179 8.05 5.78 -11.99
N VAL A 180 7.12 4.98 -12.47
CA VAL A 180 7.40 3.64 -13.00
C VAL A 180 8.30 3.71 -14.23
N GLY A 181 8.05 4.67 -15.12
CA GLY A 181 8.89 4.92 -16.29
C GLY A 181 10.34 5.23 -15.90
N ILE A 182 10.55 6.10 -14.92
CA ILE A 182 11.88 6.44 -14.39
C ILE A 182 12.57 5.19 -13.80
N ILE A 183 11.87 4.40 -12.98
CA ILE A 183 12.38 3.16 -12.39
C ILE A 183 12.83 2.18 -13.48
N LEU A 184 12.01 2.00 -14.53
CA LEU A 184 12.35 1.12 -15.65
C LEU A 184 13.54 1.66 -16.46
N ILE A 185 13.57 2.97 -16.75
CA ILE A 185 14.67 3.61 -17.46
C ILE A 185 15.98 3.41 -16.70
N PHE A 186 16.01 3.65 -15.39
CA PHE A 186 17.20 3.38 -14.57
C PHE A 186 17.56 1.90 -14.55
N GLY A 187 16.58 1.01 -14.40
CA GLY A 187 16.83 -0.42 -14.45
C GLY A 187 17.49 -0.84 -15.78
N PHE A 188 17.01 -0.34 -16.90
CA PHE A 188 17.62 -0.61 -18.22
C PHE A 188 18.98 0.06 -18.38
N ALA A 189 19.16 1.29 -17.90
CA ALA A 189 20.44 2.01 -17.97
C ALA A 189 21.56 1.33 -17.17
N MET A 190 21.22 0.55 -16.16
CA MET A 190 22.19 -0.21 -15.35
C MET A 190 22.62 -1.53 -16.01
N ILE A 191 21.91 -2.07 -17.02
CA ILE A 191 22.25 -3.35 -17.66
C ILE A 191 23.69 -3.39 -18.23
N PRO A 192 24.20 -2.34 -18.89
CA PRO A 192 25.59 -2.34 -19.38
C PRO A 192 26.65 -2.43 -18.27
N HIS A 193 26.27 -2.12 -17.03
CA HIS A 193 27.15 -2.14 -15.85
C HIS A 193 27.01 -3.45 -15.04
N TRP A 194 26.24 -4.44 -15.52
CA TRP A 194 26.09 -5.71 -14.83
C TRP A 194 27.42 -6.45 -14.77
N ASN A 195 27.81 -6.80 -13.57
CA ASN A 195 28.99 -7.62 -13.30
C ASN A 195 28.60 -8.76 -12.36
N LEU A 196 28.87 -9.99 -12.78
CA LEU A 196 28.59 -11.18 -11.98
C LEU A 196 29.49 -11.29 -10.75
N ASP A 197 30.64 -10.60 -10.75
CA ASP A 197 31.53 -10.53 -9.58
C ASP A 197 30.90 -9.78 -8.39
N ASN A 198 29.85 -8.98 -8.64
CA ASN A 198 29.03 -8.35 -7.60
C ASN A 198 28.14 -9.37 -6.84
N ILE A 199 28.03 -10.61 -7.35
CA ILE A 199 27.32 -11.67 -6.64
C ILE A 199 28.22 -12.15 -5.49
N SER A 200 27.85 -11.78 -4.27
CA SER A 200 28.53 -12.23 -3.07
C SER A 200 28.53 -13.75 -2.92
N ALA A 201 29.58 -14.31 -2.29
CA ALA A 201 29.59 -15.71 -1.91
C ALA A 201 28.41 -16.06 -1.00
N PHE A 202 28.00 -17.34 -0.99
CA PHE A 202 26.93 -17.79 -0.11
C PHE A 202 27.36 -17.62 1.36
N PRO A 203 26.57 -16.93 2.20
CA PRO A 203 26.95 -16.64 3.57
C PRO A 203 26.92 -17.91 4.46
N ALA A 204 27.58 -17.83 5.64
CA ALA A 204 27.50 -18.91 6.62
C ALA A 204 26.04 -19.17 7.03
N ALA A 205 25.67 -20.43 7.29
CA ALA A 205 24.29 -20.84 7.50
C ALA A 205 23.56 -20.03 8.59
N SER A 206 24.22 -19.78 9.73
CA SER A 206 23.63 -19.00 10.84
C SER A 206 23.30 -17.55 10.43
N VAL A 207 24.22 -16.90 9.70
CA VAL A 207 24.05 -15.55 9.17
C VAL A 207 22.94 -15.54 8.12
N PHE A 208 22.96 -16.53 7.22
CA PHE A 208 21.97 -16.67 6.16
C PHE A 208 20.53 -16.72 6.71
N PHE A 209 20.25 -17.64 7.66
CA PHE A 209 18.90 -17.77 8.22
C PHE A 209 18.45 -16.53 8.99
N ARG A 210 19.36 -15.93 9.76
CA ARG A 210 19.09 -14.68 10.48
C ARG A 210 18.70 -13.58 9.48
N ASP A 211 19.52 -13.37 8.47
CA ASP A 211 19.35 -12.27 7.51
C ASP A 211 18.13 -12.47 6.60
N VAL A 212 17.79 -13.72 6.27
CA VAL A 212 16.51 -14.04 5.59
C VAL A 212 15.33 -13.62 6.45
N LEU A 213 15.30 -13.99 7.75
CA LEU A 213 14.22 -13.62 8.66
C LEU A 213 14.09 -12.11 8.81
N LEU A 214 15.20 -11.38 8.89
CA LEU A 214 15.22 -9.92 8.99
C LEU A 214 14.82 -9.22 7.68
N THR A 215 15.00 -9.89 6.53
CA THR A 215 14.66 -9.33 5.21
C THR A 215 13.19 -9.54 4.85
N ILE A 216 12.52 -10.58 5.36
CA ILE A 216 11.11 -10.86 5.05
C ILE A 216 10.18 -9.67 5.34
N PRO A 217 10.22 -8.99 6.51
CA PRO A 217 9.37 -7.81 6.75
C PRO A 217 9.66 -6.66 5.80
N PHE A 218 10.92 -6.48 5.40
CA PHE A 218 11.29 -5.46 4.42
C PHE A 218 10.70 -5.75 3.03
N CYS A 219 10.76 -7.01 2.58
CA CYS A 219 10.08 -7.45 1.36
C CYS A 219 8.56 -7.25 1.44
N PHE A 220 7.94 -7.50 2.61
CA PHE A 220 6.52 -7.21 2.82
C PHE A 220 6.20 -5.74 2.59
N PHE A 221 6.93 -4.83 3.25
CA PHE A 221 6.69 -3.40 3.13
C PHE A 221 6.97 -2.82 1.74
N SER A 222 7.83 -3.48 0.94
CA SER A 222 8.08 -3.06 -0.44
C SER A 222 6.92 -3.36 -1.40
N ALA A 223 6.02 -4.29 -1.03
CA ALA A 223 4.97 -4.81 -1.91
C ALA A 223 3.56 -4.66 -1.34
N VAL A 224 3.41 -4.14 -0.11
CA VAL A 224 2.10 -4.00 0.54
C VAL A 224 1.40 -2.71 0.12
N PHE A 225 0.11 -2.82 -0.22
CA PHE A 225 -0.80 -1.69 -0.46
C PHE A 225 -2.19 -1.94 0.17
N ILE A 226 -2.19 -2.61 1.32
CA ILE A 226 -3.41 -3.05 2.02
C ILE A 226 -4.32 -1.88 2.42
N GLN A 227 -3.73 -0.70 2.64
CA GLN A 227 -4.43 0.52 3.00
C GLN A 227 -5.39 1.01 1.89
N VAL A 228 -5.12 0.64 0.65
CA VAL A 228 -5.95 0.98 -0.52
C VAL A 228 -7.02 -0.08 -0.78
N LEU A 229 -6.86 -1.31 -0.26
CA LEU A 229 -7.73 -2.43 -0.61
C LEU A 229 -9.15 -2.27 -0.11
N ASN A 230 -9.36 -1.77 1.12
CA ASN A 230 -10.72 -1.56 1.60
C ASN A 230 -11.41 -0.39 0.90
N PRO A 231 -10.80 0.81 0.73
CA PRO A 231 -11.36 1.85 -0.13
C PRO A 231 -11.70 1.36 -1.54
N MET A 232 -10.85 0.56 -2.16
CA MET A 232 -11.10 -0.04 -3.47
C MET A 232 -12.33 -0.98 -3.44
N ASN A 233 -12.44 -1.85 -2.42
CA ASN A 233 -13.56 -2.74 -2.23
C ASN A 233 -14.88 -1.94 -2.11
N ILE A 234 -14.90 -0.92 -1.27
CA ILE A 234 -16.05 -0.02 -1.08
C ILE A 234 -16.44 0.65 -2.40
N ALA A 235 -15.46 1.16 -3.15
CA ALA A 235 -15.68 1.83 -4.42
C ALA A 235 -16.30 0.90 -5.48
N TYR A 236 -15.84 -0.34 -5.58
CA TYR A 236 -16.44 -1.33 -6.46
C TYR A 236 -17.86 -1.71 -6.02
N ARG A 237 -18.10 -1.87 -4.72
CA ARG A 237 -19.42 -2.16 -4.14
C ARG A 237 -20.44 -1.04 -4.39
N LYS A 238 -20.00 0.21 -4.38
CA LYS A 238 -20.85 1.37 -4.72
C LYS A 238 -21.18 1.48 -6.21
N ARG A 239 -20.29 0.95 -7.06
CA ARG A 239 -20.43 1.03 -8.51
C ARG A 239 -21.21 -0.15 -9.10
N GLU A 240 -21.11 -1.32 -8.49
CA GLU A 240 -21.70 -2.57 -8.96
C GLU A 240 -22.62 -3.13 -7.88
N ALA A 241 -23.90 -3.25 -8.21
CA ALA A 241 -24.93 -3.72 -7.30
C ALA A 241 -24.79 -5.23 -6.98
N ASP A 242 -24.30 -6.02 -7.94
CA ASP A 242 -23.98 -7.43 -7.70
C ASP A 242 -22.68 -7.56 -6.89
N ARG A 243 -22.83 -7.96 -5.63
CA ARG A 243 -21.71 -8.17 -4.71
C ARG A 243 -20.65 -9.13 -5.27
N VAL A 244 -21.09 -10.24 -5.89
CA VAL A 244 -20.16 -11.25 -6.40
C VAL A 244 -19.34 -10.67 -7.54
N LEU A 245 -19.97 -9.88 -8.39
CA LEU A 245 -19.34 -9.21 -9.51
C LEU A 245 -18.36 -8.14 -9.02
N ALA A 246 -18.78 -7.26 -8.10
CA ALA A 246 -17.92 -6.26 -7.47
C ALA A 246 -16.67 -6.88 -6.85
N THR A 247 -16.86 -7.97 -6.09
CA THR A 247 -15.75 -8.72 -5.47
C THR A 247 -14.79 -9.29 -6.50
N ARG A 248 -15.29 -9.86 -7.60
CA ARG A 248 -14.45 -10.39 -8.69
C ARG A 248 -13.64 -9.28 -9.36
N MET A 249 -14.24 -8.10 -9.56
CA MET A 249 -13.54 -6.93 -10.13
C MET A 249 -12.42 -6.46 -9.19
N ALA A 250 -12.70 -6.32 -7.89
CA ALA A 250 -11.71 -5.93 -6.90
C ALA A 250 -10.53 -6.93 -6.81
N ILE A 251 -10.80 -8.24 -6.76
CA ILE A 251 -9.77 -9.27 -6.72
C ILE A 251 -8.93 -9.28 -8.00
N ARG A 252 -9.56 -9.11 -9.18
CA ARG A 252 -8.85 -9.01 -10.46
C ARG A 252 -7.90 -7.81 -10.46
N THR A 253 -8.39 -6.65 -10.03
CA THR A 253 -7.60 -5.41 -9.96
C THR A 253 -6.43 -5.57 -8.99
N HIS A 254 -6.67 -6.12 -7.79
CA HIS A 254 -5.61 -6.46 -6.84
C HIS A 254 -4.54 -7.37 -7.46
N ARG A 255 -4.95 -8.45 -8.14
CA ARG A 255 -4.03 -9.41 -8.78
C ARG A 255 -3.16 -8.74 -9.85
N ILE A 256 -3.77 -7.95 -10.74
CA ILE A 256 -3.04 -7.24 -11.80
C ILE A 256 -2.06 -6.26 -11.17
N SER A 257 -2.50 -5.46 -10.19
CA SER A 257 -1.64 -4.51 -9.49
C SER A 257 -0.44 -5.21 -8.84
N TYR A 258 -0.70 -6.33 -8.15
CA TYR A 258 0.35 -7.06 -7.43
C TYR A 258 1.38 -7.67 -8.37
N ILE A 259 0.95 -8.37 -9.42
CA ILE A 259 1.86 -9.01 -10.40
C ILE A 259 2.72 -7.94 -11.10
N THR A 260 2.09 -6.85 -11.55
CA THR A 260 2.82 -5.74 -12.20
C THR A 260 3.82 -5.10 -11.24
N LEU A 261 3.41 -4.85 -10.00
CA LEU A 261 4.28 -4.29 -8.97
C LEU A 261 5.51 -5.17 -8.72
N ILE A 262 5.30 -6.48 -8.50
CA ILE A 262 6.41 -7.41 -8.22
C ILE A 262 7.36 -7.50 -9.40
N ALA A 263 6.86 -7.53 -10.64
CA ALA A 263 7.71 -7.53 -11.83
C ALA A 263 8.61 -6.27 -11.89
N ILE A 264 8.05 -5.09 -11.57
CA ILE A 264 8.81 -3.84 -11.53
C ILE A 264 9.87 -3.87 -10.41
N ILE A 265 9.48 -4.29 -9.20
CA ILE A 265 10.39 -4.35 -8.04
C ILE A 265 11.55 -5.31 -8.32
N LEU A 266 11.26 -6.51 -8.82
CA LEU A 266 12.30 -7.51 -9.12
C LEU A 266 13.25 -7.03 -10.21
N PHE A 267 12.72 -6.51 -11.31
CA PHE A 267 13.54 -5.99 -12.39
C PHE A 267 14.49 -4.89 -11.89
N PHE A 268 13.95 -3.91 -11.16
CA PHE A 268 14.73 -2.82 -10.58
C PHE A 268 15.78 -3.34 -9.59
N SER A 269 15.38 -4.18 -8.65
CA SER A 269 16.27 -4.69 -7.61
C SER A 269 17.41 -5.52 -8.18
N PHE A 270 17.13 -6.44 -9.11
CA PHE A 270 18.18 -7.27 -9.74
C PHE A 270 19.09 -6.42 -10.62
N SER A 271 18.54 -5.49 -11.41
CA SER A 271 19.36 -4.65 -12.28
C SER A 271 20.39 -3.86 -11.48
N PHE A 272 19.98 -3.27 -10.37
CA PHE A 272 20.89 -2.52 -9.51
C PHE A 272 21.86 -3.43 -8.74
N THR A 273 21.40 -4.58 -8.25
CA THR A 273 22.26 -5.52 -7.50
C THR A 273 23.41 -6.06 -8.34
N PHE A 274 23.18 -6.31 -9.62
CA PHE A 274 24.26 -6.72 -10.52
C PHE A 274 25.22 -5.59 -10.90
N SER A 275 24.80 -4.33 -10.73
CA SER A 275 25.57 -3.15 -11.13
C SER A 275 26.31 -2.46 -9.99
N ILE A 276 25.99 -2.78 -8.73
CA ILE A 276 26.52 -2.13 -7.53
C ILE A 276 27.32 -3.18 -6.74
N SER A 277 28.56 -2.82 -6.37
CA SER A 277 29.39 -3.65 -5.50
C SER A 277 28.91 -3.62 -4.04
N HIS A 278 29.35 -4.58 -3.24
CA HIS A 278 29.08 -4.61 -1.82
C HIS A 278 29.59 -3.33 -1.10
N GLU A 279 30.80 -2.87 -1.46
CA GLU A 279 31.42 -1.68 -0.87
C GLU A 279 30.61 -0.40 -1.17
N GLU A 280 30.11 -0.26 -2.40
CA GLU A 280 29.22 0.85 -2.77
C GLU A 280 27.89 0.77 -2.03
N ALA A 281 27.33 -0.42 -1.80
CA ALA A 281 26.12 -0.61 -1.02
C ALA A 281 26.33 -0.23 0.46
N VAL A 282 27.46 -0.59 1.06
CA VAL A 282 27.85 -0.19 2.43
C VAL A 282 27.99 1.34 2.51
N SER A 283 28.72 1.94 1.59
CA SER A 283 28.90 3.40 1.52
C SER A 283 27.55 4.14 1.39
N ALA A 284 26.66 3.61 0.55
CA ALA A 284 25.32 4.18 0.39
C ALA A 284 24.48 4.10 1.67
N PHE A 285 24.57 3.00 2.38
CA PHE A 285 23.86 2.79 3.64
C PHE A 285 24.38 3.76 4.72
N GLU A 286 25.69 3.90 4.89
CA GLU A 286 26.32 4.81 5.84
C GLU A 286 25.98 6.27 5.57
N GLN A 287 25.88 6.65 4.28
CA GLN A 287 25.51 8.00 3.85
C GLN A 287 24.00 8.22 3.80
N ASN A 288 23.17 7.22 4.11
CA ASN A 288 21.72 7.24 3.95
C ASN A 288 21.25 7.63 2.54
N ILE A 289 22.01 7.22 1.50
CA ILE A 289 21.66 7.44 0.10
C ILE A 289 20.88 6.27 -0.48
N SER A 290 19.92 6.58 -1.34
CA SER A 290 19.15 5.57 -2.07
C SER A 290 19.96 4.95 -3.22
N ALA A 291 19.53 3.78 -3.71
CA ALA A 291 20.09 3.18 -4.93
C ALA A 291 20.08 4.13 -6.14
N LEU A 292 19.11 5.03 -6.21
CA LEU A 292 19.01 6.03 -7.27
C LEU A 292 20.09 7.11 -7.15
N ALA A 293 20.45 7.50 -5.93
CA ALA A 293 21.55 8.42 -5.71
C ALA A 293 22.91 7.76 -6.03
N LEU A 294 23.06 6.45 -5.80
CA LEU A 294 24.19 5.67 -6.29
C LEU A 294 24.24 5.64 -7.82
N ALA A 295 23.13 5.40 -8.49
CA ALA A 295 23.07 5.46 -9.96
C ALA A 295 23.52 6.82 -10.49
N ALA A 296 23.22 7.90 -9.76
CA ALA A 296 23.69 9.25 -10.11
C ALA A 296 25.21 9.43 -10.00
N GLN A 297 25.89 8.60 -9.22
CA GLN A 297 27.37 8.58 -9.17
C GLN A 297 27.99 7.78 -10.32
N VAL A 298 27.30 6.72 -10.77
CA VAL A 298 27.75 5.85 -11.87
C VAL A 298 27.46 6.48 -13.23
N ILE A 299 26.35 7.19 -13.37
CA ILE A 299 25.93 7.84 -14.62
C ILE A 299 26.06 9.37 -14.43
N PRO A 300 27.07 10.04 -14.97
CA PRO A 300 27.28 11.46 -14.75
C PRO A 300 26.22 12.31 -15.47
N GLY A 301 25.68 13.32 -14.79
CA GLY A 301 24.85 14.34 -15.40
C GLY A 301 23.79 14.98 -14.50
N GLN A 302 23.49 16.24 -14.71
CA GLN A 302 22.42 17.00 -14.01
C GLN A 302 21.03 16.36 -14.18
N ILE A 303 20.79 15.69 -15.30
CA ILE A 303 19.52 15.02 -15.62
C ILE A 303 19.16 13.98 -14.56
N ILE A 304 20.14 13.27 -14.00
CA ILE A 304 19.90 12.20 -13.02
C ILE A 304 19.45 12.78 -11.68
N HIS A 305 20.07 13.89 -11.24
CA HIS A 305 19.62 14.55 -10.01
C HIS A 305 18.17 15.05 -10.13
N ILE A 306 17.82 15.66 -11.26
CA ILE A 306 16.44 16.10 -11.52
C ILE A 306 15.48 14.92 -11.55
N THR A 307 15.84 13.85 -12.24
CA THR A 307 14.99 12.66 -12.41
C THR A 307 14.80 11.92 -11.09
N SER A 308 15.85 11.77 -10.27
CA SER A 308 15.79 11.20 -8.93
C SER A 308 14.92 12.04 -7.98
N THR A 309 15.00 13.36 -8.07
CA THR A 309 14.16 14.29 -7.30
C THR A 309 12.68 14.13 -7.67
N ILE A 310 12.37 14.12 -8.98
CA ILE A 310 11.00 13.91 -9.48
C ILE A 310 10.46 12.56 -9.00
N LEU A 311 11.28 11.50 -9.10
CA LEU A 311 10.91 10.18 -8.65
C LEU A 311 10.57 10.17 -7.16
N ASN A 312 11.40 10.79 -6.32
CA ASN A 312 11.18 10.81 -4.88
C ASN A 312 9.91 11.61 -4.52
N ILE A 313 9.73 12.79 -5.08
CA ILE A 313 8.51 13.59 -4.90
C ILE A 313 7.26 12.78 -5.30
N PHE A 314 7.28 12.17 -6.47
CA PHE A 314 6.14 11.39 -6.94
C PHE A 314 5.90 10.12 -6.11
N ALA A 315 6.97 9.46 -5.63
CA ALA A 315 6.86 8.32 -4.75
C ALA A 315 6.15 8.68 -3.45
N VAL A 316 6.58 9.77 -2.80
CA VAL A 316 6.01 10.23 -1.53
C VAL A 316 4.56 10.70 -1.70
N LEU A 317 4.28 11.54 -2.70
CA LEU A 317 2.94 12.08 -2.93
C LEU A 317 1.94 10.99 -3.32
N THR A 318 2.30 10.07 -4.21
CA THR A 318 1.37 8.99 -4.62
C THR A 318 1.11 8.00 -3.50
N ALA A 319 2.10 7.74 -2.64
CA ALA A 319 1.92 6.92 -1.45
C ALA A 319 1.03 7.63 -0.41
N PHE A 320 1.24 8.92 -0.19
CA PHE A 320 0.38 9.75 0.68
C PHE A 320 -1.08 9.70 0.20
N PHE A 321 -1.35 9.93 -1.08
CA PHE A 321 -2.70 9.89 -1.63
C PHE A 321 -3.34 8.50 -1.47
N GLY A 322 -2.59 7.44 -1.71
CA GLY A 322 -3.08 6.08 -1.54
C GLY A 322 -3.50 5.77 -0.11
N ILE A 323 -2.65 6.10 0.86
CA ILE A 323 -2.91 5.81 2.27
C ILE A 323 -3.97 6.75 2.86
N TYR A 324 -4.06 7.99 2.39
CA TYR A 324 -5.06 8.95 2.84
C TYR A 324 -6.50 8.46 2.62
N LEU A 325 -6.76 7.75 1.52
CA LEU A 325 -8.10 7.16 1.28
C LEU A 325 -8.51 6.22 2.41
N GLY A 326 -7.62 5.33 2.81
CA GLY A 326 -7.85 4.42 3.93
C GLY A 326 -7.95 5.16 5.26
N PHE A 327 -7.14 6.21 5.45
CA PHE A 327 -7.18 7.02 6.67
C PHE A 327 -8.50 7.76 6.85
N HIS A 328 -8.95 8.43 5.81
CA HIS A 328 -10.22 9.13 5.81
C HIS A 328 -11.41 8.16 6.02
N GLU A 329 -11.38 7.00 5.36
CA GLU A 329 -12.38 5.95 5.52
C GLU A 329 -12.41 5.41 6.95
N ALA A 330 -11.26 5.04 7.51
CA ALA A 330 -11.16 4.51 8.86
C ALA A 330 -11.64 5.50 9.94
N LEU A 331 -11.20 6.76 9.82
CA LEU A 331 -11.61 7.83 10.75
C LEU A 331 -13.12 8.10 10.66
N LYS A 332 -13.64 8.18 9.43
CA LYS A 332 -15.08 8.36 9.19
C LYS A 332 -15.88 7.21 9.81
N GLY A 333 -15.45 5.98 9.63
CA GLY A 333 -16.11 4.80 10.19
C GLY A 333 -16.16 4.82 11.71
N ILE A 334 -15.06 5.18 12.38
CA ILE A 334 -15.00 5.32 13.84
C ILE A 334 -15.97 6.44 14.30
N VAL A 335 -15.90 7.61 13.67
CA VAL A 335 -16.74 8.75 14.03
C VAL A 335 -18.22 8.42 13.87
N LEU A 336 -18.63 7.82 12.76
CA LEU A 336 -20.02 7.43 12.51
C LEU A 336 -20.49 6.34 13.49
N ASN A 337 -19.64 5.36 13.82
CA ASN A 337 -19.99 4.34 14.80
C ASN A 337 -20.21 4.94 16.21
N VAL A 338 -19.38 5.89 16.62
CA VAL A 338 -19.57 6.61 17.90
C VAL A 338 -20.83 7.47 17.87
N LEU A 339 -21.03 8.24 16.79
CA LEU A 339 -22.21 9.11 16.65
C LEU A 339 -23.52 8.30 16.63
N SER A 340 -23.52 7.10 16.03
CA SER A 340 -24.69 6.23 15.97
C SER A 340 -25.21 5.76 17.36
N ARG A 341 -24.44 5.97 18.41
CA ARG A 341 -24.82 5.68 19.81
C ARG A 341 -25.52 6.84 20.49
N ILE A 342 -25.39 8.06 19.96
CA ILE A 342 -25.82 9.31 20.56
C ILE A 342 -27.00 9.91 19.76
N MET A 343 -26.94 9.78 18.43
CA MET A 343 -27.92 10.37 17.51
C MET A 343 -28.15 9.49 16.28
N ASP A 344 -29.26 9.73 15.57
CA ASP A 344 -29.47 9.07 14.27
C ASP A 344 -28.50 9.64 13.24
N VAL A 345 -27.68 8.76 12.68
CA VAL A 345 -26.65 9.08 11.67
C VAL A 345 -27.24 9.74 10.43
N LYS A 346 -28.53 9.50 10.11
CA LYS A 346 -29.22 10.13 8.99
C LYS A 346 -29.32 11.66 9.13
N ASN A 347 -29.25 12.17 10.36
CA ASN A 347 -29.31 13.61 10.66
C ASN A 347 -27.93 14.29 10.58
N VAL A 348 -26.85 13.54 10.38
CA VAL A 348 -25.50 14.11 10.27
C VAL A 348 -25.31 14.71 8.89
N ASN A 349 -25.00 16.01 8.83
CA ASN A 349 -24.68 16.67 7.56
C ASN A 349 -23.37 16.10 6.98
N PRO A 350 -23.39 15.45 5.80
CA PRO A 350 -22.20 14.81 5.22
C PRO A 350 -21.06 15.78 4.93
N LEU A 351 -21.38 17.02 4.55
CA LEU A 351 -20.38 18.05 4.26
C LEU A 351 -19.66 18.48 5.55
N LEU A 352 -20.42 18.73 6.61
CA LEU A 352 -19.86 19.12 7.92
C LEU A 352 -18.96 18.01 8.48
N LEU A 353 -19.41 16.75 8.38
CA LEU A 353 -18.62 15.59 8.81
C LEU A 353 -17.30 15.51 8.04
N THR A 354 -17.35 15.56 6.71
CA THR A 354 -16.15 15.48 5.86
C THR A 354 -15.20 16.63 6.13
N THR A 355 -15.69 17.87 6.22
CA THR A 355 -14.87 19.05 6.52
C THR A 355 -14.23 18.94 7.90
N GLY A 356 -15.01 18.52 8.91
CA GLY A 356 -14.49 18.31 10.26
C GLY A 356 -13.37 17.26 10.31
N ILE A 357 -13.55 16.15 9.59
CA ILE A 357 -12.52 15.11 9.44
C ILE A 357 -11.26 15.69 8.76
N CYS A 358 -11.39 16.43 7.66
CA CYS A 358 -10.26 17.03 6.96
C CYS A 358 -9.48 18.01 7.85
N VAL A 359 -10.18 18.88 8.59
CA VAL A 359 -9.55 19.82 9.52
C VAL A 359 -8.82 19.07 10.64
N PHE A 360 -9.45 18.04 11.22
CA PHE A 360 -8.83 17.20 12.24
C PHE A 360 -7.54 16.55 11.72
N ILE A 361 -7.56 16.03 10.49
CA ILE A 361 -6.38 15.42 9.87
C ILE A 361 -5.26 16.45 9.69
N VAL A 362 -5.55 17.66 9.16
CA VAL A 362 -4.54 18.71 8.99
C VAL A 362 -3.89 19.04 10.33
N VAL A 363 -4.68 19.29 11.36
CA VAL A 363 -4.19 19.65 12.70
C VAL A 363 -3.31 18.52 13.26
N THR A 364 -3.76 17.27 13.17
CA THR A 364 -3.03 16.11 13.66
C THR A 364 -1.69 15.95 12.96
N LEU A 365 -1.64 16.12 11.63
CA LEU A 365 -0.40 15.98 10.86
C LEU A 365 0.58 17.13 11.13
N VAL A 366 0.10 18.36 11.29
CA VAL A 366 0.94 19.51 11.64
C VAL A 366 1.57 19.32 13.02
N ILE A 367 0.81 18.87 14.01
CA ILE A 367 1.31 18.56 15.35
C ILE A 367 2.36 17.44 15.26
N TRP A 368 2.03 16.33 14.58
CA TRP A 368 2.92 15.18 14.43
C TRP A 368 4.27 15.55 13.81
N VAL A 369 4.27 16.22 12.67
CA VAL A 369 5.50 16.60 11.97
C VAL A 369 6.36 17.57 12.80
N SER A 370 5.76 18.28 13.73
CA SER A 370 6.47 19.22 14.61
C SER A 370 7.31 18.51 15.68
N PHE A 371 7.02 17.23 16.01
CA PHE A 371 7.83 16.42 16.95
C PHE A 371 9.14 15.90 16.33
N ARG A 372 9.34 15.95 15.01
CA ARG A 372 10.58 15.56 14.30
C ARG A 372 11.08 14.17 14.65
N VAL A 373 10.19 13.20 14.73
CA VAL A 373 10.53 11.81 14.96
C VAL A 373 11.33 11.24 13.78
N SER A 374 12.32 10.39 14.06
CA SER A 374 13.06 9.67 13.02
C SER A 374 12.13 8.75 12.23
N VAL A 375 12.08 8.97 10.90
CA VAL A 375 11.24 8.16 9.99
C VAL A 375 11.61 6.69 10.05
N LEU A 376 12.92 6.37 10.09
CA LEU A 376 13.40 4.98 10.12
C LEU A 376 12.96 4.23 11.37
N VAL A 377 13.11 4.84 12.54
CA VAL A 377 12.68 4.22 13.81
C VAL A 377 11.17 4.00 13.80
N PHE A 378 10.41 5.00 13.36
CA PHE A 378 8.96 4.91 13.33
C PHE A 378 8.47 3.86 12.32
N PHE A 379 9.10 3.75 11.16
CA PHE A 379 8.80 2.73 10.15
C PHE A 379 8.94 1.31 10.70
N GLN A 380 10.00 1.05 11.48
CA GLN A 380 10.26 -0.27 12.05
C GLN A 380 9.22 -0.69 13.10
N LEU A 381 8.68 0.28 13.86
CA LEU A 381 7.68 0.02 14.89
C LEU A 381 6.30 -0.35 14.33
N GLY A 382 6.07 -0.18 13.03
CA GLY A 382 4.76 -0.41 12.42
C GLY A 382 4.44 -1.85 12.05
N SER A 383 5.44 -2.72 11.90
CA SER A 383 5.21 -4.09 11.43
C SER A 383 4.20 -4.90 12.26
N PRO A 384 4.13 -4.80 13.60
CA PRO A 384 3.10 -5.46 14.39
C PRO A 384 1.67 -5.03 14.03
N LEU A 385 1.45 -3.75 13.75
CA LEU A 385 0.13 -3.25 13.37
C LEU A 385 -0.36 -3.91 12.07
N TYR A 386 0.54 -4.04 11.09
CA TYR A 386 0.23 -4.75 9.84
C TYR A 386 0.04 -6.24 10.06
N GLY A 387 0.84 -6.88 10.90
CA GLY A 387 0.68 -8.28 11.28
C GLY A 387 -0.69 -8.54 11.91
N ILE A 388 -1.14 -7.67 12.81
CA ILE A 388 -2.44 -7.78 13.46
C ILE A 388 -3.56 -7.56 12.45
N VAL A 389 -3.59 -6.43 11.75
CA VAL A 389 -4.71 -6.03 10.89
C VAL A 389 -4.80 -6.87 9.62
N ALA A 390 -3.67 -7.16 8.97
CA ALA A 390 -3.64 -7.84 7.70
C ALA A 390 -3.69 -9.36 7.81
N CYS A 391 -3.26 -9.92 8.95
CA CYS A 391 -3.08 -11.36 9.11
C CYS A 391 -3.92 -11.93 10.26
N ILE A 392 -3.72 -11.45 11.49
CA ILE A 392 -4.34 -12.03 12.68
C ILE A 392 -5.85 -11.78 12.70
N ILE A 393 -6.31 -10.55 12.41
CA ILE A 393 -7.75 -10.23 12.36
C ILE A 393 -8.45 -11.05 11.27
N PRO A 394 -8.01 -11.11 9.99
CA PRO A 394 -8.62 -11.97 8.98
C PRO A 394 -8.63 -13.44 9.38
N PHE A 395 -7.54 -13.95 9.96
CA PHE A 395 -7.51 -15.33 10.49
C PHE A 395 -8.62 -15.55 11.51
N PHE A 396 -8.71 -14.68 12.53
CA PHE A 396 -9.73 -14.76 13.56
C PHE A 396 -11.15 -14.71 12.98
N LEU A 397 -11.43 -13.78 12.06
CA LEU A 397 -12.73 -13.65 11.40
C LEU A 397 -13.10 -14.91 10.62
N ILE A 398 -12.18 -15.51 9.87
CA ILE A 398 -12.42 -16.72 9.08
C ILE A 398 -12.82 -17.91 9.96
N TYR A 399 -12.26 -18.00 11.17
CA TYR A 399 -12.61 -19.07 12.10
C TYR A 399 -13.86 -18.79 12.94
N LYS A 400 -14.15 -17.51 13.22
CA LYS A 400 -15.29 -17.10 14.05
C LYS A 400 -16.58 -16.94 13.25
N VAL A 401 -16.51 -16.37 12.04
CA VAL A 401 -17.68 -15.99 11.22
C VAL A 401 -18.08 -17.15 10.30
N ALA A 402 -19.36 -17.55 10.36
CA ALA A 402 -19.87 -18.67 9.57
C ALA A 402 -19.75 -18.45 8.04
N GLN A 403 -20.02 -17.24 7.57
CA GLN A 403 -19.97 -16.86 6.15
C GLN A 403 -18.56 -17.00 5.55
N LEU A 404 -17.52 -16.88 6.37
CA LEU A 404 -16.11 -16.94 5.96
C LEU A 404 -15.52 -18.36 6.01
N LYS A 405 -16.27 -19.38 6.45
CA LYS A 405 -15.79 -20.78 6.55
C LYS A 405 -15.18 -21.29 5.24
N LYS A 406 -15.68 -20.86 4.09
CA LYS A 406 -15.16 -21.23 2.76
C LYS A 406 -13.73 -20.79 2.49
N LEU A 407 -13.21 -19.83 3.27
CA LEU A 407 -11.83 -19.34 3.16
C LEU A 407 -10.83 -20.14 4.02
N ARG A 408 -11.31 -21.09 4.86
CA ARG A 408 -10.46 -21.93 5.70
C ARG A 408 -9.57 -22.83 4.84
N GLY A 409 -8.32 -22.97 5.23
CA GLY A 409 -7.36 -23.83 4.55
C GLY A 409 -5.92 -23.48 4.90
N LEU A 410 -4.97 -24.12 4.21
CA LEU A 410 -3.54 -23.91 4.44
C LEU A 410 -3.14 -22.45 4.32
N LYS A 411 -3.70 -21.71 3.36
CA LYS A 411 -3.43 -20.26 3.17
C LYS A 411 -3.75 -19.45 4.43
N THR A 412 -4.78 -19.82 5.16
CA THR A 412 -5.19 -19.12 6.38
C THR A 412 -4.18 -19.34 7.51
N TRP A 413 -3.59 -20.52 7.63
CA TRP A 413 -2.50 -20.77 8.57
C TRP A 413 -1.22 -20.06 8.17
N LEU A 414 -0.91 -19.98 6.86
CA LEU A 414 0.24 -19.23 6.36
C LEU A 414 0.15 -17.75 6.72
N ILE A 415 -1.02 -17.12 6.59
CA ILE A 415 -1.17 -15.71 7.00
C ILE A 415 -1.03 -15.53 8.51
N LEU A 416 -1.47 -16.48 9.34
CA LEU A 416 -1.24 -16.40 10.78
C LEU A 416 0.24 -16.44 11.11
N LEU A 417 0.98 -17.41 10.57
CA LEU A 417 2.43 -17.53 10.79
C LEU A 417 3.17 -16.26 10.31
N TYR A 418 2.77 -15.75 9.15
CA TYR A 418 3.36 -14.53 8.62
C TYR A 418 3.03 -13.31 9.50
N GLY A 419 1.80 -13.23 10.03
CA GLY A 419 1.39 -12.19 10.98
C GLY A 419 2.18 -12.23 12.28
N ILE A 420 2.42 -13.41 12.83
CA ILE A 420 3.26 -13.60 14.03
C ILE A 420 4.69 -13.12 13.73
N LEU A 421 5.26 -13.49 12.58
CA LEU A 421 6.58 -13.03 12.16
C LEU A 421 6.66 -11.49 12.10
N LEU A 422 5.67 -10.84 11.50
CA LEU A 422 5.60 -9.38 11.44
C LEU A 422 5.48 -8.75 12.84
N CYS A 423 4.72 -9.37 13.75
CA CYS A 423 4.62 -8.88 15.14
C CYS A 423 5.94 -9.02 15.91
N LEU A 424 6.72 -10.06 15.64
CA LEU A 424 8.01 -10.30 16.29
C LEU A 424 9.17 -9.56 15.62
N SER A 425 8.99 -9.03 14.42
CA SER A 425 10.03 -8.39 13.62
C SER A 425 10.81 -7.27 14.36
N PRO A 426 10.19 -6.37 15.15
CA PRO A 426 10.96 -5.39 15.92
C PRO A 426 11.89 -6.02 16.96
N LEU A 427 11.49 -7.16 17.54
CA LEU A 427 12.31 -7.89 18.51
C LEU A 427 13.48 -8.60 17.83
N LEU A 428 13.26 -9.15 16.62
CA LEU A 428 14.34 -9.79 15.84
C LEU A 428 15.43 -8.79 15.47
N LYS A 429 15.08 -7.50 15.32
CA LYS A 429 16.04 -6.45 15.02
C LYS A 429 16.96 -6.11 16.21
N LEU A 430 16.58 -6.44 17.45
CA LEU A 430 17.45 -6.30 18.63
C LEU A 430 18.61 -7.32 18.62
N ILE A 431 18.56 -8.32 17.74
CA ILE A 431 19.57 -9.39 17.58
C ILE A 431 20.53 -9.06 16.41
N GLU A 432 20.25 -8.04 15.61
CA GLU A 432 21.09 -7.53 14.51
C GLU A 432 22.24 -6.69 15.07
#